data_20e13143a5961c4e9c2b3d89503d601a
#
_entry.id   20e13143a5961c4e9c2b3d89503d601a
#
_cell.length_a   1.000
_cell.length_b   1.000
_cell.length_c   1.000
_cell.angle_alpha   90.00
_cell.angle_beta   90.00
_cell.angle_gamma   90.00
#
_symmetry.space_group_name_H-M   'P 1'
#
loop_
_entity.id
_entity.type
_entity.pdbx_description
1 polymer ?
#
loop_
_entity_poly.entity_id
_entity_poly.type
_entity_poly.pdbx_seq_one_letter_code
_entity_poly.pdbx_strand_id
1 'polypeptide(L)'
;MFGGGGDSGYKKLSTVNRRMFIMTAAKLVIFGGIITRLFSLQINENKKYLTLSDKNRLREWRLPPVRGDFEDFFGNKIASNLKVYQLHVVPEQVEDFRYLMIRLRDILDIDSKTFKKILKKRSQQKSWETLIISENLSWDQFAKINFYLHELSGAKPVLSVARNYPYDEKFTHLLGYVAQASEKDLIENEVIKKSHVPGLRVGKIGLEKTYENQLIGSNGIQRYEVNAYGKRINQIDFVEGKKGANIKLTVDTEIQAQCNELLTVSYTHLTL
;
A
#
# COMPACT_ATOMS: atom_id res chain seq x y z
N MET A 1 69.61 44.42 -60.67
CA MET A 1 69.39 45.01 -59.34
C MET A 1 68.10 44.49 -58.75
N PHE A 2 68.18 44.03 -57.57
CA PHE A 2 67.09 43.56 -56.67
C PHE A 2 66.73 42.08 -56.79
N GLY A 3 67.07 41.23 -55.89
CA GLY A 3 67.09 41.25 -54.43
C GLY A 3 65.84 40.61 -54.01
N GLY A 4 65.79 39.41 -53.74
CA GLY A 4 66.13 38.56 -52.67
C GLY A 4 65.09 38.69 -51.54
N GLY A 5 64.50 37.69 -51.24
CA GLY A 5 63.72 37.60 -50.00
C GLY A 5 62.50 36.68 -50.14
N GLY A 6 62.40 35.62 -49.62
CA GLY A 6 62.88 35.09 -48.38
C GLY A 6 61.91 33.97 -48.05
N ASP A 7 62.32 32.80 -48.35
CA ASP A 7 61.65 31.57 -47.97
C ASP A 7 61.80 31.41 -46.44
N SER A 8 60.80 31.65 -45.68
CA SER A 8 60.83 31.36 -44.24
C SER A 8 59.47 30.93 -43.64
N GLY A 9 58.60 30.27 -44.45
CA GLY A 9 57.26 29.92 -44.00
C GLY A 9 57.05 28.41 -43.64
N TYR A 10 57.96 27.52 -43.97
CA TYR A 10 57.67 26.06 -43.90
C TYR A 10 58.52 25.23 -42.93
N LYS A 11 59.10 25.80 -41.90
CA LYS A 11 59.90 25.05 -40.94
C LYS A 11 59.33 25.08 -39.50
N LYS A 12 58.05 24.84 -39.31
CA LYS A 12 57.48 24.69 -37.92
C LYS A 12 56.60 23.49 -37.74
N LEU A 13 56.76 22.40 -38.51
CA LEU A 13 55.88 21.23 -38.43
C LEU A 13 56.57 19.95 -37.98
N SER A 14 57.73 19.96 -37.39
CA SER A 14 58.40 18.67 -37.05
C SER A 14 59.20 18.65 -35.77
N THR A 15 58.69 19.23 -34.70
CA THR A 15 59.18 18.93 -33.35
C THR A 15 58.08 18.36 -32.49
N VAL A 16 57.54 17.21 -32.89
CA VAL A 16 56.81 16.36 -31.96
C VAL A 16 57.83 15.77 -31.01
N ASN A 17 58.07 16.42 -29.90
CA ASN A 17 58.97 15.94 -28.86
C ASN A 17 58.48 14.55 -28.38
N ARG A 18 59.41 13.60 -28.20
CA ARG A 18 59.11 12.25 -27.61
C ARG A 18 58.17 12.34 -26.41
N ARG A 19 58.28 13.39 -25.60
CA ARG A 19 57.38 13.66 -24.47
C ARG A 19 55.92 13.91 -24.89
N MET A 20 55.70 14.71 -25.95
CA MET A 20 54.35 14.93 -26.50
C MET A 20 53.76 13.64 -27.08
N PHE A 21 54.53 12.80 -27.75
CA PHE A 21 54.06 11.52 -28.27
C PHE A 21 53.62 10.59 -27.13
N ILE A 22 54.48 10.45 -26.09
CA ILE A 22 54.16 9.64 -24.91
C ILE A 22 52.91 10.17 -24.19
N MET A 23 52.75 11.47 -23.99
CA MET A 23 51.56 12.03 -23.37
C MET A 23 50.30 11.84 -24.22
N THR A 24 50.44 11.96 -25.55
CA THR A 24 49.29 11.72 -26.46
C THR A 24 48.91 10.22 -26.48
N ALA A 25 49.85 9.34 -26.52
CA ALA A 25 49.63 7.90 -26.45
C ALA A 25 48.95 7.51 -25.11
N ALA A 26 49.44 8.06 -23.98
CA ALA A 26 48.84 7.81 -22.66
C ALA A 26 47.39 8.30 -22.60
N LYS A 27 47.10 9.50 -23.15
CA LYS A 27 45.73 10.02 -23.24
C LYS A 27 44.83 9.12 -24.11
N LEU A 28 45.31 8.64 -25.23
CA LEU A 28 44.56 7.74 -26.12
C LEU A 28 44.26 6.40 -25.44
N VAL A 29 45.18 5.83 -24.69
CA VAL A 29 44.94 4.61 -23.91
C VAL A 29 43.89 4.82 -22.86
N ILE A 30 43.98 5.91 -22.10
CA ILE A 30 42.98 6.26 -21.06
C ILE A 30 41.61 6.46 -21.72
N PHE A 31 41.53 7.24 -22.80
CA PHE A 31 40.30 7.54 -23.50
C PHE A 31 39.69 6.26 -24.14
N GLY A 32 40.54 5.39 -24.74
CA GLY A 32 40.11 4.10 -25.22
C GLY A 32 39.54 3.21 -24.12
N GLY A 33 40.18 3.17 -22.95
CA GLY A 33 39.67 2.45 -21.78
C GLY A 33 38.32 2.97 -21.32
N ILE A 34 38.14 4.28 -21.28
CA ILE A 34 36.85 4.93 -20.93
C ILE A 34 35.77 4.57 -21.94
N ILE A 35 36.07 4.68 -23.25
CA ILE A 35 35.11 4.33 -24.32
C ILE A 35 34.70 2.85 -24.21
N THR A 36 35.67 1.96 -24.05
CA THR A 36 35.40 0.51 -23.89
C THR A 36 34.54 0.23 -22.68
N ARG A 37 34.80 0.90 -21.57
CA ARG A 37 33.99 0.76 -20.35
C ARG A 37 32.58 1.31 -20.53
N LEU A 38 32.43 2.47 -21.18
CA LEU A 38 31.11 3.04 -21.49
C LEU A 38 30.32 2.13 -22.42
N PHE A 39 30.97 1.57 -23.46
CA PHE A 39 30.33 0.61 -24.35
C PHE A 39 29.85 -0.62 -23.61
N SER A 40 30.68 -1.19 -22.73
CA SER A 40 30.29 -2.33 -21.88
C SER A 40 29.10 -2.01 -20.99
N LEU A 41 29.09 -0.85 -20.34
CA LEU A 41 27.99 -0.43 -19.47
C LEU A 41 26.69 -0.17 -20.24
N GLN A 42 26.79 0.45 -21.42
CA GLN A 42 25.61 0.85 -22.19
C GLN A 42 25.01 -0.28 -23.02
N ILE A 43 25.80 -1.23 -23.47
CA ILE A 43 25.35 -2.31 -24.35
C ILE A 43 25.28 -3.63 -23.61
N ASN A 44 26.36 -4.10 -23.00
CA ASN A 44 26.40 -5.42 -22.38
C ASN A 44 25.65 -5.47 -21.05
N GLU A 45 25.79 -4.43 -20.22
CA GLU A 45 25.20 -4.39 -18.88
C GLU A 45 23.91 -3.53 -18.82
N ASN A 46 23.42 -3.00 -19.96
CA ASN A 46 22.28 -2.11 -20.04
C ASN A 46 21.04 -2.68 -19.32
N LYS A 47 20.65 -3.92 -19.62
CA LYS A 47 19.49 -4.59 -19.01
C LYS A 47 19.59 -4.64 -17.48
N LYS A 48 20.78 -4.89 -16.95
CA LYS A 48 21.03 -4.94 -15.50
C LYS A 48 20.83 -3.58 -14.87
N TYR A 49 21.41 -2.53 -15.44
CA TYR A 49 21.29 -1.19 -14.89
C TYR A 49 19.90 -0.58 -15.07
N LEU A 50 19.20 -0.88 -16.16
CA LEU A 50 17.79 -0.54 -16.34
C LEU A 50 16.92 -1.18 -15.24
N THR A 51 17.10 -2.50 -15.01
CA THR A 51 16.35 -3.19 -13.95
C THR A 51 16.64 -2.63 -12.57
N LEU A 52 17.88 -2.25 -12.27
CA LEU A 52 18.25 -1.61 -11.00
C LEU A 52 17.66 -0.20 -10.88
N SER A 53 17.69 0.58 -11.96
CA SER A 53 17.06 1.90 -12.01
C SER A 53 15.56 1.80 -11.78
N ASP A 54 14.87 0.88 -12.48
CA ASP A 54 13.44 0.66 -12.34
C ASP A 54 13.08 0.19 -10.92
N LYS A 55 13.84 -0.71 -10.33
CA LYS A 55 13.64 -1.13 -8.93
C LYS A 55 13.76 0.02 -7.94
N ASN A 56 14.63 0.99 -8.18
CA ASN A 56 14.80 2.15 -7.33
C ASN A 56 13.71 3.20 -7.54
N ARG A 57 13.26 3.36 -8.80
CA ARG A 57 12.27 4.36 -9.20
C ARG A 57 10.84 3.89 -8.99
N LEU A 58 10.57 2.58 -9.16
CA LEU A 58 9.23 2.01 -9.08
C LEU A 58 8.96 1.44 -7.68
N ARG A 59 7.80 1.78 -7.12
CA ARG A 59 7.27 1.18 -5.89
C ARG A 59 5.94 0.52 -6.18
N GLU A 60 5.82 -0.73 -5.75
CA GLU A 60 4.57 -1.46 -5.79
C GLU A 60 3.80 -1.22 -4.49
N TRP A 61 2.56 -0.76 -4.65
CA TRP A 61 1.61 -0.65 -3.57
C TRP A 61 0.54 -1.70 -3.76
N ARG A 62 0.49 -2.65 -2.86
CA ARG A 62 -0.54 -3.69 -2.88
C ARG A 62 -1.79 -3.19 -2.18
N LEU A 63 -2.92 -3.34 -2.85
CA LEU A 63 -4.23 -3.03 -2.30
C LEU A 63 -4.85 -4.31 -1.73
N PRO A 64 -5.53 -4.23 -0.58
CA PRO A 64 -6.22 -5.39 -0.03
C PRO A 64 -7.28 -5.89 -1.02
N PRO A 65 -7.45 -7.20 -1.13
CA PRO A 65 -8.45 -7.79 -2.01
C PRO A 65 -9.85 -7.50 -1.50
N VAL A 66 -10.81 -7.44 -2.41
CA VAL A 66 -12.23 -7.40 -2.05
C VAL A 66 -12.68 -8.80 -1.71
N ARG A 67 -13.18 -8.99 -0.49
CA ARG A 67 -13.64 -10.27 0.03
C ARG A 67 -14.93 -10.73 -0.67
N GLY A 68 -15.12 -12.04 -0.86
CA GLY A 68 -16.36 -12.62 -1.37
C GLY A 68 -17.53 -12.37 -0.42
N ASP A 69 -18.75 -12.39 -0.95
CA ASP A 69 -19.97 -12.24 -0.15
C ASP A 69 -20.49 -13.61 0.28
N PHE A 70 -21.24 -13.67 1.42
CA PHE A 70 -22.09 -14.79 1.74
C PHE A 70 -23.53 -14.48 1.37
N GLU A 71 -24.17 -15.44 0.75
CA GLU A 71 -25.58 -15.35 0.30
C GLU A 71 -26.38 -16.50 0.92
N ASP A 72 -27.66 -16.26 1.24
CA ASP A 72 -28.58 -17.29 1.67
C ASP A 72 -29.06 -18.15 0.48
N PHE A 73 -30.00 -19.08 0.78
CA PHE A 73 -30.58 -19.95 -0.26
C PHE A 73 -31.30 -19.13 -1.37
N PHE A 74 -31.85 -17.98 -1.05
CA PHE A 74 -32.58 -17.12 -1.98
C PHE A 74 -31.72 -16.07 -2.65
N GLY A 75 -30.43 -15.93 -2.26
CA GLY A 75 -29.50 -14.94 -2.80
C GLY A 75 -29.46 -13.62 -2.02
N ASN A 76 -30.09 -13.57 -0.84
CA ASN A 76 -29.96 -12.42 0.06
C ASN A 76 -28.56 -12.39 0.65
N LYS A 77 -27.94 -11.20 0.70
CA LYS A 77 -26.59 -11.05 1.26
C LYS A 77 -26.59 -11.08 2.77
N ILE A 78 -25.99 -12.13 3.35
CA ILE A 78 -25.83 -12.30 4.80
C ILE A 78 -24.53 -11.65 5.30
N ALA A 79 -23.49 -11.68 4.48
CA ALA A 79 -22.29 -10.89 4.71
C ALA A 79 -21.79 -10.29 3.40
N SER A 80 -21.57 -8.99 3.41
CA SER A 80 -21.20 -8.20 2.24
C SER A 80 -20.08 -7.23 2.56
N ASN A 81 -19.67 -6.45 1.56
CA ASN A 81 -18.65 -5.43 1.74
C ASN A 81 -19.29 -4.06 1.53
N LEU A 82 -19.08 -3.13 2.47
CA LEU A 82 -19.46 -1.73 2.35
C LEU A 82 -18.25 -0.84 2.15
N LYS A 83 -18.42 0.17 1.31
CA LYS A 83 -17.43 1.24 1.18
C LYS A 83 -17.53 2.14 2.42
N VAL A 84 -16.41 2.32 3.11
CA VAL A 84 -16.32 3.15 4.30
C VAL A 84 -15.19 4.15 4.15
N TYR A 85 -15.35 5.30 4.78
CA TYR A 85 -14.29 6.30 4.84
C TYR A 85 -13.41 6.03 6.05
N GLN A 86 -12.11 5.98 5.83
CA GLN A 86 -11.12 5.77 6.88
C GLN A 86 -10.14 6.94 6.93
N LEU A 87 -9.60 7.21 8.10
CA LEU A 87 -8.50 8.14 8.26
C LEU A 87 -7.21 7.39 8.57
N HIS A 88 -6.29 7.48 7.64
CA HIS A 88 -4.95 6.96 7.75
C HIS A 88 -3.97 8.08 8.05
N VAL A 89 -2.97 7.82 8.88
CA VAL A 89 -1.86 8.74 9.15
C VAL A 89 -0.55 7.99 8.95
N VAL A 90 0.38 8.60 8.21
CA VAL A 90 1.75 8.12 8.08
C VAL A 90 2.63 8.96 8.99
N PRO A 91 3.07 8.43 10.15
CA PRO A 91 3.76 9.22 11.17
C PRO A 91 5.06 9.88 10.69
N GLU A 92 5.75 9.28 9.73
CA GLU A 92 6.97 9.85 9.13
C GLU A 92 6.72 11.16 8.38
N GLN A 93 5.49 11.38 7.91
CA GLN A 93 5.08 12.58 7.15
C GLN A 93 4.51 13.68 8.05
N VAL A 94 4.49 13.45 9.35
CA VAL A 94 3.91 14.36 10.36
C VAL A 94 5.05 15.02 11.14
N GLU A 95 5.13 16.34 11.12
CA GLU A 95 6.15 17.09 11.87
C GLU A 95 5.90 16.98 13.39
N ASP A 96 4.68 17.26 13.83
CA ASP A 96 4.24 17.11 15.23
C ASP A 96 3.01 16.20 15.33
N PHE A 97 3.27 14.93 15.65
CA PHE A 97 2.20 13.93 15.79
C PHE A 97 1.23 14.25 16.93
N ARG A 98 1.71 14.88 18.00
CA ARG A 98 0.87 15.24 19.14
C ARG A 98 -0.11 16.36 18.79
N TYR A 99 0.37 17.38 18.09
CA TYR A 99 -0.45 18.46 17.57
C TYR A 99 -1.52 17.95 16.62
N LEU A 100 -1.13 17.12 15.62
CA LEU A 100 -2.06 16.49 14.71
C LEU A 100 -3.16 15.73 15.44
N MET A 101 -2.80 14.93 16.44
CA MET A 101 -3.77 14.14 17.20
C MET A 101 -4.74 15.01 18.04
N ILE A 102 -4.29 16.15 18.55
CA ILE A 102 -5.17 17.10 19.26
C ILE A 102 -6.18 17.69 18.25
N ARG A 103 -5.72 18.13 17.08
CA ARG A 103 -6.61 18.67 16.02
C ARG A 103 -7.60 17.61 15.54
N LEU A 104 -7.16 16.38 15.32
CA LEU A 104 -8.03 15.28 14.93
C LEU A 104 -9.06 14.93 16.01
N ARG A 105 -8.70 15.02 17.28
CA ARG A 105 -9.63 14.81 18.38
C ARG A 105 -10.77 15.83 18.34
N ASP A 106 -10.45 17.10 18.09
CA ASP A 106 -11.42 18.18 18.05
C ASP A 106 -12.35 18.10 16.81
N ILE A 107 -11.83 17.60 15.67
CA ILE A 107 -12.61 17.44 14.43
C ILE A 107 -13.52 16.19 14.48
N LEU A 108 -13.04 15.10 15.08
CA LEU A 108 -13.69 13.79 15.06
C LEU A 108 -14.38 13.40 16.35
N ASP A 109 -14.33 14.26 17.39
CA ASP A 109 -14.85 13.97 18.74
C ASP A 109 -14.30 12.65 19.32
N ILE A 110 -12.98 12.42 19.17
CA ILE A 110 -12.36 11.17 19.60
C ILE A 110 -12.36 11.08 21.13
N ASP A 111 -12.98 10.01 21.66
CA ASP A 111 -12.97 9.71 23.08
C ASP A 111 -11.55 9.56 23.66
N SER A 112 -11.37 9.99 24.90
CA SER A 112 -10.09 9.95 25.62
C SER A 112 -9.48 8.53 25.71
N LYS A 113 -10.31 7.49 25.77
CA LYS A 113 -9.85 6.09 25.78
C LYS A 113 -9.27 5.70 24.41
N THR A 114 -9.97 6.04 23.34
CA THR A 114 -9.53 5.80 21.96
C THR A 114 -8.27 6.60 21.64
N PHE A 115 -8.21 7.85 22.06
CA PHE A 115 -7.03 8.70 21.93
C PHE A 115 -5.77 8.05 22.56
N LYS A 116 -5.89 7.57 23.82
CA LYS A 116 -4.80 6.86 24.50
C LYS A 116 -4.39 5.55 23.78
N LYS A 117 -5.37 4.80 23.24
CA LYS A 117 -5.10 3.59 22.45
C LYS A 117 -4.30 3.90 21.18
N ILE A 118 -4.65 4.96 20.47
CA ILE A 118 -3.95 5.40 19.25
C ILE A 118 -2.50 5.78 19.58
N LEU A 119 -2.27 6.57 20.64
CA LEU A 119 -0.93 6.95 21.08
C LEU A 119 -0.09 5.72 21.47
N LYS A 120 -0.68 4.76 22.19
CA LYS A 120 0.00 3.49 22.53
C LYS A 120 0.32 2.67 21.27
N LYS A 121 -0.61 2.57 20.32
CA LYS A 121 -0.37 1.88 19.05
C LYS A 121 0.76 2.54 18.26
N ARG A 122 0.81 3.88 18.23
CA ARG A 122 1.89 4.65 17.60
C ARG A 122 3.27 4.33 18.20
N SER A 123 3.38 4.16 19.53
CA SER A 123 4.65 3.85 20.18
C SER A 123 5.17 2.44 19.87
N GLN A 124 4.30 1.54 19.44
CA GLN A 124 4.64 0.14 19.11
C GLN A 124 4.88 -0.09 17.62
N GLN A 125 4.47 0.85 16.75
CA GLN A 125 4.63 0.74 15.31
C GLN A 125 5.82 1.54 14.80
N LYS A 126 6.36 1.12 13.66
CA LYS A 126 7.46 1.81 12.97
C LYS A 126 6.94 3.11 12.34
N SER A 127 7.83 4.09 12.17
CA SER A 127 7.44 5.43 11.71
C SER A 127 6.85 5.47 10.31
N TRP A 128 7.23 4.56 9.44
CA TRP A 128 6.71 4.45 8.07
C TRP A 128 5.42 3.65 7.94
N GLU A 129 5.02 2.94 8.99
CA GLU A 129 3.79 2.17 8.97
C GLU A 129 2.59 3.10 9.08
N THR A 130 1.58 2.83 8.24
CA THR A 130 0.34 3.59 8.26
C THR A 130 -0.46 3.28 9.51
N LEU A 131 -0.79 4.29 10.28
CA LEU A 131 -1.65 4.19 11.45
C LEU A 131 -3.09 4.55 11.08
N ILE A 132 -4.02 3.63 11.32
CA ILE A 132 -5.45 3.87 11.12
C ILE A 132 -5.99 4.56 12.38
N ILE A 133 -6.43 5.80 12.23
CA ILE A 133 -7.01 6.62 13.32
C ILE A 133 -8.48 6.31 13.51
N SER A 134 -9.24 6.23 12.41
CA SER A 134 -10.64 5.85 12.41
C SER A 134 -10.93 4.90 11.25
N GLU A 135 -11.63 3.82 11.53
CA GLU A 135 -11.98 2.80 10.53
C GLU A 135 -13.32 3.07 9.85
N ASN A 136 -14.16 3.90 10.45
CA ASN A 136 -15.47 4.24 9.91
C ASN A 136 -15.79 5.70 10.23
N LEU A 137 -15.61 6.57 9.24
CA LEU A 137 -15.95 7.97 9.31
C LEU A 137 -17.34 8.19 8.70
N SER A 138 -18.15 9.03 9.33
CA SER A 138 -19.34 9.53 8.65
C SER A 138 -18.94 10.44 7.48
N TRP A 139 -19.89 10.66 6.56
CA TRP A 139 -19.65 11.59 5.44
C TRP A 139 -19.27 12.98 5.92
N ASP A 140 -19.93 13.48 6.97
CA ASP A 140 -19.64 14.80 7.53
C ASP A 140 -18.24 14.89 8.13
N GLN A 141 -17.80 13.84 8.83
CA GLN A 141 -16.44 13.76 9.36
C GLN A 141 -15.40 13.71 8.25
N PHE A 142 -15.68 12.91 7.21
CA PHE A 142 -14.82 12.83 6.04
C PHE A 142 -14.70 14.17 5.30
N ALA A 143 -15.82 14.86 5.10
CA ALA A 143 -15.86 16.19 4.50
C ALA A 143 -15.08 17.22 5.34
N LYS A 144 -15.28 17.25 6.65
CA LYS A 144 -14.54 18.12 7.59
C LYS A 144 -13.02 17.86 7.50
N ILE A 145 -12.58 16.59 7.50
CA ILE A 145 -11.16 16.25 7.38
C ILE A 145 -10.60 16.77 6.06
N ASN A 146 -11.31 16.56 4.94
CA ASN A 146 -10.87 17.05 3.65
C ASN A 146 -10.77 18.59 3.59
N PHE A 147 -11.67 19.28 4.25
CA PHE A 147 -11.63 20.74 4.35
C PHE A 147 -10.38 21.24 5.09
N TYR A 148 -10.02 20.60 6.20
CA TYR A 148 -8.84 20.96 7.00
C TYR A 148 -7.56 20.20 6.58
N LEU A 149 -7.57 19.48 5.46
CA LEU A 149 -6.45 18.61 5.07
C LEU A 149 -5.12 19.37 4.90
N HIS A 150 -5.19 20.64 4.54
CA HIS A 150 -4.01 21.51 4.40
C HIS A 150 -3.29 21.78 5.73
N GLU A 151 -3.99 21.69 6.86
CA GLU A 151 -3.43 21.82 8.22
C GLU A 151 -3.01 20.46 8.82
N LEU A 152 -3.52 19.36 8.27
CA LEU A 152 -3.37 18.01 8.79
C LEU A 152 -2.26 17.25 8.06
N SER A 153 -1.02 17.72 8.20
CA SER A 153 0.15 17.09 7.56
C SER A 153 0.22 15.60 7.89
N GLY A 154 0.42 14.75 6.87
CA GLY A 154 0.49 13.31 7.00
C GLY A 154 -0.83 12.56 7.19
N ALA A 155 -1.96 13.28 7.34
CA ALA A 155 -3.28 12.68 7.37
C ALA A 155 -3.77 12.38 5.94
N LYS A 156 -4.38 11.21 5.74
CA LYS A 156 -4.88 10.74 4.43
C LYS A 156 -6.27 10.14 4.63
N PRO A 157 -7.33 10.88 4.33
CA PRO A 157 -8.66 10.29 4.21
C PRO A 157 -8.69 9.36 2.99
N VAL A 158 -9.12 8.12 3.18
CA VAL A 158 -9.18 7.09 2.14
C VAL A 158 -10.54 6.41 2.12
N LEU A 159 -10.96 6.02 0.92
CA LEU A 159 -12.08 5.12 0.74
C LEU A 159 -11.56 3.69 0.90
N SER A 160 -12.12 2.96 1.84
CA SER A 160 -11.77 1.57 2.15
C SER A 160 -13.00 0.68 2.10
N VAL A 161 -12.80 -0.60 2.37
CA VAL A 161 -13.87 -1.59 2.40
C VAL A 161 -13.94 -2.22 3.78
N ALA A 162 -15.12 -2.18 4.39
CA ALA A 162 -15.41 -2.87 5.65
C ALA A 162 -16.38 -4.03 5.41
N ARG A 163 -16.23 -5.08 6.21
CA ARG A 163 -17.17 -6.19 6.22
C ARG A 163 -18.46 -5.76 6.91
N ASN A 164 -19.58 -6.04 6.28
CA ASN A 164 -20.92 -5.73 6.77
C ASN A 164 -21.73 -7.01 6.95
N TYR A 165 -22.42 -7.09 8.06
CA TYR A 165 -23.31 -8.19 8.43
C TYR A 165 -24.73 -7.63 8.63
N PRO A 166 -25.58 -7.58 7.58
CA PRO A 166 -26.88 -6.89 7.64
C PRO A 166 -27.83 -7.44 8.70
N TYR A 167 -27.62 -8.69 9.15
CA TYR A 167 -28.48 -9.35 10.12
C TYR A 167 -27.82 -9.47 11.51
N ASP A 168 -26.72 -8.75 11.75
CA ASP A 168 -25.99 -8.59 13.01
C ASP A 168 -25.89 -9.90 13.84
N GLU A 169 -26.53 -9.94 15.01
CA GLU A 169 -26.43 -11.03 15.99
C GLU A 169 -27.01 -12.36 15.49
N LYS A 170 -27.99 -12.32 14.56
CA LYS A 170 -28.72 -13.51 14.11
C LYS A 170 -27.84 -14.56 13.44
N PHE A 171 -26.73 -14.13 12.83
CA PHE A 171 -25.79 -14.98 12.11
C PHE A 171 -24.39 -15.04 12.74
N THR A 172 -24.15 -14.36 13.84
CA THR A 172 -22.82 -14.23 14.45
C THR A 172 -22.17 -15.60 14.73
N HIS A 173 -22.91 -16.54 15.27
CA HIS A 173 -22.38 -17.88 15.60
C HIS A 173 -22.06 -18.72 14.36
N LEU A 174 -22.79 -18.52 13.27
CA LEU A 174 -22.59 -19.25 12.03
C LEU A 174 -21.44 -18.62 11.20
N LEU A 175 -21.54 -17.32 10.94
CA LEU A 175 -20.59 -16.60 10.09
C LEU A 175 -19.25 -16.36 10.80
N GLY A 176 -19.30 -16.03 12.09
CA GLY A 176 -18.15 -15.51 12.80
C GLY A 176 -17.88 -14.03 12.48
N TYR A 177 -16.62 -13.63 12.52
CA TYR A 177 -16.22 -12.26 12.23
C TYR A 177 -14.85 -12.18 11.58
N VAL A 178 -14.57 -11.03 10.96
CA VAL A 178 -13.25 -10.70 10.40
C VAL A 178 -12.52 -9.70 11.27
N ALA A 179 -11.21 -9.90 11.44
CA ALA A 179 -10.34 -8.95 12.13
C ALA A 179 -9.00 -8.85 11.41
N GLN A 180 -8.17 -7.89 11.81
CA GLN A 180 -6.84 -7.72 11.26
C GLN A 180 -6.02 -9.01 11.38
N ALA A 181 -5.30 -9.38 10.32
CA ALA A 181 -4.42 -10.55 10.31
C ALA A 181 -3.35 -10.44 11.40
N SER A 182 -3.19 -11.50 12.19
CA SER A 182 -2.14 -11.63 13.19
C SER A 182 -0.97 -12.44 12.63
N GLU A 183 0.18 -12.40 13.30
CA GLU A 183 1.34 -13.23 12.93
C GLU A 183 1.00 -14.73 12.88
N LYS A 184 0.13 -15.18 13.77
CA LYS A 184 -0.35 -16.59 13.78
C LYS A 184 -1.09 -16.94 12.49
N ASP A 185 -1.99 -16.07 12.03
CA ASP A 185 -2.74 -16.29 10.78
C ASP A 185 -1.80 -16.38 9.57
N LEU A 186 -0.72 -15.60 9.55
CA LEU A 186 0.29 -15.63 8.49
C LEU A 186 1.13 -16.91 8.47
N ILE A 187 1.30 -17.53 9.64
CA ILE A 187 2.04 -18.81 9.77
C ILE A 187 1.13 -19.98 9.39
N GLU A 188 -0.12 -19.96 9.85
CA GLU A 188 -1.07 -21.04 9.64
C GLU A 188 -1.59 -21.16 8.20
N ASN A 189 -1.64 -20.05 7.45
CA ASN A 189 -2.24 -20.05 6.12
C ASN A 189 -1.35 -19.36 5.08
N GLU A 190 -0.84 -20.14 4.13
CA GLU A 190 0.01 -19.64 3.04
C GLU A 190 -0.70 -18.64 2.11
N VAL A 191 -2.02 -18.79 1.91
CA VAL A 191 -2.80 -17.89 1.07
C VAL A 191 -2.86 -16.51 1.71
N ILE A 192 -3.11 -16.45 3.02
CA ILE A 192 -3.08 -15.20 3.80
C ILE A 192 -1.68 -14.58 3.73
N LYS A 193 -0.63 -15.38 3.88
CA LYS A 193 0.76 -14.91 3.79
C LYS A 193 1.08 -14.29 2.43
N LYS A 194 0.65 -14.92 1.33
CA LYS A 194 0.85 -14.40 -0.04
C LYS A 194 0.05 -13.14 -0.31
N SER A 195 -1.15 -13.05 0.24
CA SER A 195 -2.06 -11.90 0.11
C SER A 195 -1.82 -10.80 1.15
N HIS A 196 -0.80 -10.97 2.01
CA HIS A 196 -0.58 -10.04 3.11
C HIS A 196 -0.26 -8.62 2.63
N VAL A 197 -1.08 -7.70 3.09
CA VAL A 197 -0.93 -6.25 2.92
C VAL A 197 -1.28 -5.57 4.25
N PRO A 198 -0.75 -4.39 4.52
CA PRO A 198 -1.14 -3.63 5.70
C PRO A 198 -2.65 -3.45 5.76
N GLY A 199 -3.25 -3.80 6.91
CA GLY A 199 -4.70 -3.71 7.11
C GLY A 199 -5.53 -4.86 6.54
N LEU A 200 -4.90 -5.94 6.04
CA LEU A 200 -5.62 -7.13 5.60
C LEU A 200 -6.47 -7.69 6.74
N ARG A 201 -7.75 -7.93 6.47
CA ARG A 201 -8.69 -8.56 7.39
C ARG A 201 -8.92 -10.01 6.98
N VAL A 202 -8.92 -10.90 7.98
CA VAL A 202 -9.09 -12.35 7.82
C VAL A 202 -10.18 -12.86 8.74
N GLY A 203 -10.83 -13.94 8.37
CA GLY A 203 -11.82 -14.61 9.20
C GLY A 203 -11.16 -15.23 10.43
N LYS A 204 -11.70 -14.96 11.62
CA LYS A 204 -11.17 -15.46 12.89
C LYS A 204 -11.86 -16.72 13.37
N ILE A 205 -13.15 -16.81 13.19
CA ILE A 205 -13.99 -17.95 13.58
C ILE A 205 -15.10 -18.20 12.54
N GLY A 206 -15.83 -19.27 12.68
CA GLY A 206 -17.02 -19.61 11.88
C GLY A 206 -16.72 -19.84 10.39
N LEU A 207 -17.73 -19.63 9.56
CA LEU A 207 -17.63 -19.81 8.11
C LEU A 207 -16.62 -18.83 7.48
N GLU A 208 -16.46 -17.62 8.03
CA GLU A 208 -15.46 -16.66 7.60
C GLU A 208 -14.04 -17.25 7.65
N LYS A 209 -13.71 -18.01 8.70
CA LYS A 209 -12.41 -18.69 8.82
C LYS A 209 -12.34 -19.95 7.95
N THR A 210 -13.39 -20.76 7.94
CA THR A 210 -13.41 -22.03 7.21
C THR A 210 -13.25 -21.85 5.71
N TYR A 211 -13.89 -20.83 5.15
CA TYR A 211 -13.85 -20.52 3.72
C TYR A 211 -12.89 -19.40 3.36
N GLU A 212 -11.94 -19.08 4.25
CA GLU A 212 -10.98 -17.98 4.05
C GLU A 212 -10.32 -18.01 2.67
N ASN A 213 -9.81 -19.16 2.26
CA ASN A 213 -9.08 -19.32 0.99
C ASN A 213 -9.92 -19.00 -0.25
N GLN A 214 -11.24 -19.17 -0.17
CA GLN A 214 -12.16 -18.87 -1.28
C GLN A 214 -12.61 -17.41 -1.23
N LEU A 215 -12.79 -16.88 -0.01
CA LEU A 215 -13.31 -15.54 0.22
C LEU A 215 -12.27 -14.43 0.01
N ILE A 216 -10.98 -14.68 0.25
CA ILE A 216 -9.96 -13.63 0.34
C ILE A 216 -9.70 -12.90 -0.98
N GLY A 217 -9.84 -13.57 -2.14
CA GLY A 217 -9.54 -12.96 -3.44
C GLY A 217 -8.04 -12.75 -3.69
N SER A 218 -7.71 -11.90 -4.66
CA SER A 218 -6.32 -11.55 -4.98
C SER A 218 -6.07 -10.04 -4.88
N ASN A 219 -4.87 -9.66 -4.44
CA ASN A 219 -4.49 -8.27 -4.25
C ASN A 219 -4.50 -7.48 -5.56
N GLY A 220 -4.94 -6.23 -5.50
CA GLY A 220 -4.63 -5.25 -6.53
C GLY A 220 -3.18 -4.76 -6.37
N ILE A 221 -2.58 -4.33 -7.48
CA ILE A 221 -1.22 -3.78 -7.50
C ILE A 221 -1.26 -2.42 -8.19
N GLN A 222 -0.82 -1.39 -7.47
CA GLN A 222 -0.58 -0.07 -8.04
C GLN A 222 0.93 0.18 -8.07
N ARG A 223 1.46 0.54 -9.25
CA ARG A 223 2.86 0.90 -9.43
C ARG A 223 2.99 2.40 -9.55
N TYR A 224 3.81 2.97 -8.68
CA TYR A 224 4.11 4.41 -8.66
C TYR A 224 5.59 4.64 -8.96
N GLU A 225 5.83 5.70 -9.71
CA GLU A 225 7.15 6.30 -9.80
C GLU A 225 7.39 7.15 -8.56
N VAL A 226 8.55 6.95 -7.92
CA VAL A 226 8.96 7.73 -6.75
C VAL A 226 10.25 8.48 -7.04
N ASN A 227 10.41 9.65 -6.42
CA ASN A 227 11.67 10.38 -6.45
C ASN A 227 12.68 9.79 -5.45
N ALA A 228 13.89 10.38 -5.38
CA ALA A 228 14.96 9.97 -4.47
C ALA A 228 14.55 10.03 -2.98
N TYR A 229 13.53 10.82 -2.63
CA TYR A 229 12.98 10.94 -1.28
C TYR A 229 11.79 10.00 -1.02
N GLY A 230 11.46 9.09 -1.95
CA GLY A 230 10.32 8.18 -1.83
C GLY A 230 8.95 8.83 -2.06
N LYS A 231 8.88 10.11 -2.46
CA LYS A 231 7.62 10.79 -2.77
C LYS A 231 7.09 10.32 -4.12
N ARG A 232 5.81 9.98 -4.18
CA ARG A 232 5.11 9.56 -5.41
C ARG A 232 5.05 10.73 -6.40
N ILE A 233 5.44 10.46 -7.64
CA ILE A 233 5.39 11.42 -8.75
C ILE A 233 4.20 11.09 -9.63
N ASN A 234 4.19 9.90 -10.23
CA ASN A 234 3.17 9.45 -11.16
C ASN A 234 2.74 8.02 -10.88
N GLN A 235 1.48 7.70 -11.19
CA GLN A 235 1.01 6.32 -11.27
C GLN A 235 1.32 5.80 -12.68
N ILE A 236 2.02 4.67 -12.75
CA ILE A 236 2.43 4.09 -14.02
C ILE A 236 1.45 3.01 -14.46
N ASP A 237 1.05 2.16 -13.51
CA ASP A 237 0.25 0.97 -13.82
C ASP A 237 -0.70 0.65 -12.66
N PHE A 238 -1.83 0.06 -13.00
CA PHE A 238 -2.82 -0.42 -12.04
C PHE A 238 -3.36 -1.77 -12.49
N VAL A 239 -3.09 -2.79 -11.69
CA VAL A 239 -3.68 -4.11 -11.85
C VAL A 239 -4.77 -4.28 -10.79
N GLU A 240 -6.01 -4.38 -11.24
CA GLU A 240 -7.14 -4.58 -10.34
C GLU A 240 -7.06 -5.96 -9.67
N GLY A 241 -7.31 -5.99 -8.36
CA GLY A 241 -7.42 -7.24 -7.61
C GLY A 241 -8.71 -7.98 -7.97
N LYS A 242 -8.67 -9.29 -7.92
CA LYS A 242 -9.88 -10.10 -8.13
C LYS A 242 -10.62 -10.25 -6.81
N LYS A 243 -11.94 -10.00 -6.82
CA LYS A 243 -12.83 -10.28 -5.69
C LYS A 243 -12.78 -11.78 -5.37
N GLY A 244 -12.87 -12.13 -4.09
CA GLY A 244 -13.07 -13.50 -3.64
C GLY A 244 -14.38 -14.09 -4.15
N ALA A 245 -14.47 -15.40 -4.12
CA ALA A 245 -15.68 -16.12 -4.55
C ALA A 245 -16.85 -15.82 -3.60
N ASN A 246 -18.03 -15.59 -4.15
CA ASN A 246 -19.25 -15.57 -3.36
C ASN A 246 -19.63 -17.01 -2.95
N ILE A 247 -20.09 -17.17 -1.73
CA ILE A 247 -20.48 -18.47 -1.18
C ILE A 247 -21.96 -18.44 -0.88
N LYS A 248 -22.70 -19.32 -1.55
CA LYS A 248 -24.14 -19.52 -1.32
C LYS A 248 -24.32 -20.56 -0.25
N LEU A 249 -25.05 -20.21 0.81
CA LEU A 249 -25.41 -21.10 1.90
C LEU A 249 -26.79 -21.71 1.68
N THR A 250 -27.07 -22.82 2.35
CA THR A 250 -28.38 -23.48 2.35
C THR A 250 -29.33 -22.92 3.41
N VAL A 251 -28.90 -21.92 4.15
CA VAL A 251 -29.68 -21.29 5.22
C VAL A 251 -30.68 -20.31 4.63
N ASP A 252 -31.86 -20.28 5.20
CA ASP A 252 -32.92 -19.31 4.93
C ASP A 252 -32.85 -18.23 6.02
N THR A 253 -32.71 -16.97 5.58
CA THR A 253 -32.56 -15.82 6.46
C THR A 253 -33.81 -15.56 7.30
N GLU A 254 -35.01 -15.77 6.75
CA GLU A 254 -36.27 -15.53 7.45
C GLU A 254 -36.50 -16.57 8.55
N ILE A 255 -36.28 -17.84 8.24
CA ILE A 255 -36.38 -18.94 9.22
C ILE A 255 -35.37 -18.72 10.34
N GLN A 256 -34.11 -18.38 10.00
CA GLN A 256 -33.07 -18.09 10.99
C GLN A 256 -33.46 -16.94 11.91
N ALA A 257 -34.04 -15.88 11.37
CA ALA A 257 -34.51 -14.73 12.14
C ALA A 257 -35.63 -15.12 13.12
N GLN A 258 -36.61 -15.86 12.66
CA GLN A 258 -37.73 -16.37 13.48
C GLN A 258 -37.23 -17.30 14.62
N CYS A 259 -36.34 -18.22 14.29
CA CYS A 259 -35.74 -19.11 15.30
C CYS A 259 -35.00 -18.32 16.39
N ASN A 260 -34.30 -17.29 16.02
CA ASN A 260 -33.55 -16.42 16.95
C ASN A 260 -34.49 -15.65 17.87
N GLU A 261 -35.59 -15.12 17.35
CA GLU A 261 -36.65 -14.46 18.14
C GLU A 261 -37.29 -15.39 19.15
N LEU A 262 -37.67 -16.59 18.73
CA LEU A 262 -38.27 -17.62 19.61
C LEU A 262 -37.33 -18.04 20.75
N LEU A 263 -36.02 -18.21 20.44
CA LEU A 263 -35.02 -18.52 21.46
C LEU A 263 -34.82 -17.37 22.44
N THR A 264 -34.85 -16.14 21.99
CA THR A 264 -34.71 -14.96 22.85
C THR A 264 -35.89 -14.83 23.83
N VAL A 265 -37.12 -15.01 23.34
CA VAL A 265 -38.33 -15.01 24.18
C VAL A 265 -38.28 -16.15 25.22
N SER A 266 -37.86 -17.35 24.83
CA SER A 266 -37.74 -18.51 25.73
C SER A 266 -36.71 -18.26 26.85
N TYR A 267 -35.61 -17.59 26.57
CA TYR A 267 -34.58 -17.26 27.56
C TYR A 267 -35.06 -16.23 28.59
N THR A 268 -35.82 -15.24 28.17
CA THR A 268 -36.39 -14.24 29.11
C THR A 268 -37.43 -14.80 30.05
N HIS A 269 -38.15 -15.85 29.67
CA HIS A 269 -39.11 -16.56 30.55
C HIS A 269 -38.47 -17.55 31.53
N LEU A 270 -37.25 -18.05 31.26
CA LEU A 270 -36.53 -18.98 32.13
C LEU A 270 -35.68 -18.29 33.20
N THR A 271 -35.47 -16.96 33.10
CA THR A 271 -34.65 -16.18 34.04
C THR A 271 -35.46 -15.32 35.00
N LEU A 272 -36.80 -15.47 35.02
CA LEU A 272 -37.72 -14.92 36.04
C LEU A 272 -38.18 -16.05 36.99
#